data_47846b3f53b5537d47d6267f5b129f31
#
_entry.id   47846b3f53b5537d47d6267f5b129f31
#
_cell.length_a   1.000
_cell.length_b   1.000
_cell.length_c   1.000
_cell.angle_alpha   90.00
_cell.angle_beta   90.00
_cell.angle_gamma   90.00
#
_symmetry.space_group_name_H-M   'P 1'
#
loop_
_entity.id
_entity.type
_entity.pdbx_description
1 polymer ?
#
loop_
_entity_poly.entity_id
_entity_poly.type
_entity_poly.pdbx_seq_one_letter_code
_entity_poly.pdbx_strand_id
1 'polypeptide(L)'
;MKISILLNRFVLIIHIGLLSLGLSAPIRAADQPETSGGWRKYEGNPVLGGALGTCFDVCLLRENSKYRMWFSWRPKQSVALVESADGLHWDKPEIVLGPNASTDWEKDINRPVVVHREDGYHMWYTGQARNQSWIGYARSQDGATWQRVSTKPVLSPDVRWEKVAVMCPHVIWDASANLFKMWYSGGEQYEPDAIGYATSPDGITWTKSQANPVFKSDPDIAWEKHKVTACQVEMRDGWYFMFYIGFRDIDHAQIGIARSRNGLNNWERLPANPIIRPGENKWDHDACYKPFAIFDGSKWLLWYNGRHGGVEQIGLAYHDGVDLRFK
;
A
#
# COMPACT_ATOMS: atom_id res chain seq x y z
N MET A 1 30.11 -64.53 -68.66
CA MET A 1 31.11 -63.63 -68.15
C MET A 1 30.42 -62.80 -67.06
N LYS A 2 30.58 -63.21 -65.80
CA LYS A 2 29.92 -62.57 -64.59
C LYS A 2 30.97 -61.77 -63.85
N ILE A 3 30.77 -60.50 -63.69
CA ILE A 3 31.60 -59.57 -62.98
C ILE A 3 30.90 -59.37 -61.56
N SER A 4 31.59 -59.85 -60.54
CA SER A 4 31.17 -59.62 -59.11
C SER A 4 31.74 -58.27 -58.68
N ILE A 5 30.89 -57.40 -58.17
CA ILE A 5 31.26 -56.12 -57.52
C ILE A 5 31.13 -56.33 -56.00
N LEU A 6 32.27 -56.23 -55.28
CA LEU A 6 32.29 -56.18 -53.82
C LEU A 6 31.87 -54.79 -53.36
N LEU A 7 30.84 -54.74 -52.48
CA LEU A 7 30.45 -53.54 -51.78
C LEU A 7 31.10 -53.53 -50.39
N ASN A 8 32.03 -52.60 -50.17
CA ASN A 8 32.58 -52.29 -48.87
C ASN A 8 31.56 -51.45 -48.04
N ARG A 9 31.10 -51.98 -46.92
CA ARG A 9 30.26 -51.23 -45.99
C ARG A 9 31.16 -50.52 -44.97
N PHE A 10 31.20 -49.18 -45.06
CA PHE A 10 31.69 -48.35 -43.95
C PHE A 10 30.55 -48.16 -42.93
N VAL A 11 30.77 -48.59 -41.68
CA VAL A 11 29.86 -48.30 -40.55
C VAL A 11 30.31 -47.01 -39.94
N LEU A 12 29.49 -45.96 -40.13
CA LEU A 12 29.67 -44.67 -39.47
C LEU A 12 28.95 -44.69 -38.12
N ILE A 13 29.70 -44.73 -37.03
CA ILE A 13 29.18 -44.62 -35.68
C ILE A 13 28.99 -43.14 -35.37
N ILE A 14 27.71 -42.66 -35.37
CA ILE A 14 27.33 -41.32 -34.95
C ILE A 14 27.09 -41.38 -33.45
N HIS A 15 27.99 -40.74 -32.68
CA HIS A 15 27.75 -40.46 -31.25
C HIS A 15 26.77 -39.29 -31.13
N ILE A 16 25.50 -39.57 -30.83
CA ILE A 16 24.54 -38.55 -30.45
C ILE A 16 24.74 -38.25 -28.96
N GLY A 17 25.48 -37.16 -28.69
CA GLY A 17 25.52 -36.59 -27.33
C GLY A 17 24.17 -36.00 -26.98
N LEU A 18 23.44 -36.62 -26.09
CA LEU A 18 22.25 -36.04 -25.45
C LEU A 18 22.67 -34.86 -24.57
N LEU A 19 22.61 -33.65 -25.09
CA LEU A 19 22.54 -32.44 -24.22
C LEU A 19 21.17 -32.44 -23.59
N SER A 20 21.07 -32.79 -22.33
CA SER A 20 19.90 -32.54 -21.50
C SER A 20 19.82 -31.04 -21.22
N LEU A 21 19.13 -30.29 -22.07
CA LEU A 21 18.61 -28.98 -21.74
C LEU A 21 17.61 -29.16 -20.60
N GLY A 22 18.04 -28.90 -19.38
CA GLY A 22 17.17 -28.76 -18.23
C GLY A 22 16.22 -27.59 -18.45
N LEU A 23 15.07 -27.84 -19.07
CA LEU A 23 13.94 -26.94 -19.05
C LEU A 23 13.46 -26.87 -17.60
N SER A 24 13.91 -25.87 -16.85
CA SER A 24 13.28 -25.51 -15.60
C SER A 24 11.81 -25.15 -15.94
N ALA A 25 10.87 -25.96 -15.46
CA ALA A 25 9.46 -25.66 -15.58
C ALA A 25 9.19 -24.26 -15.03
N PRO A 26 8.33 -23.44 -15.64
CA PRO A 26 7.97 -22.15 -15.09
C PRO A 26 7.35 -22.41 -13.71
N ILE A 27 7.94 -21.80 -12.66
CA ILE A 27 7.39 -21.84 -11.31
C ILE A 27 5.96 -21.34 -11.39
N ARG A 28 4.99 -22.18 -11.05
CA ARG A 28 3.58 -21.78 -10.98
C ARG A 28 3.43 -20.69 -9.92
N ALA A 29 2.53 -19.75 -10.14
CA ALA A 29 2.26 -18.64 -9.19
C ALA A 29 1.94 -19.15 -7.76
N ALA A 30 1.45 -20.39 -7.63
CA ALA A 30 1.18 -21.08 -6.37
C ALA A 30 2.44 -21.50 -5.58
N ASP A 31 3.63 -21.49 -6.19
CA ASP A 31 4.87 -21.93 -5.54
C ASP A 31 5.71 -20.78 -4.95
N GLN A 32 5.22 -19.54 -5.03
CA GLN A 32 5.94 -18.40 -4.47
C GLN A 32 5.56 -18.19 -2.99
N PRO A 33 6.55 -17.96 -2.09
CA PRO A 33 6.24 -17.70 -0.69
C PRO A 33 5.40 -16.42 -0.53
N GLU A 34 4.48 -16.43 0.44
CA GLU A 34 3.56 -15.31 0.72
C GLU A 34 4.28 -14.04 1.20
N THR A 35 5.54 -14.18 1.60
CA THR A 35 6.39 -13.06 2.07
C THR A 35 7.81 -13.20 1.55
N SER A 36 8.53 -12.09 1.53
CA SER A 36 9.95 -12.06 1.14
C SER A 36 10.71 -11.00 1.95
N GLY A 37 12.03 -10.88 1.74
CA GLY A 37 12.84 -9.85 2.38
C GLY A 37 12.90 -9.94 3.91
N GLY A 38 12.57 -11.10 4.51
CA GLY A 38 12.55 -11.28 5.96
C GLY A 38 11.23 -10.96 6.66
N TRP A 39 10.21 -10.56 5.90
CA TRP A 39 8.86 -10.35 6.41
C TRP A 39 8.15 -11.67 6.71
N ARG A 40 7.27 -11.67 7.70
CA ARG A 40 6.43 -12.81 8.09
C ARG A 40 5.03 -12.33 8.43
N LYS A 41 4.00 -12.97 7.91
CA LYS A 41 2.62 -12.74 8.33
C LYS A 41 2.40 -13.28 9.74
N TYR A 42 1.62 -12.58 10.55
CA TYR A 42 1.18 -13.08 11.85
C TYR A 42 0.26 -14.29 11.67
N GLU A 43 0.52 -15.38 12.40
CA GLU A 43 -0.22 -16.65 12.24
C GLU A 43 -1.70 -16.52 12.63
N GLY A 44 -2.03 -15.61 13.58
CA GLY A 44 -3.39 -15.34 14.03
C GLY A 44 -4.19 -14.35 13.18
N ASN A 45 -3.71 -13.99 11.97
CA ASN A 45 -4.45 -13.13 11.05
C ASN A 45 -5.81 -13.69 10.61
N PRO A 46 -6.82 -12.82 10.34
CA PRO A 46 -6.80 -11.35 10.46
C PRO A 46 -6.92 -10.87 11.91
N VAL A 47 -6.33 -9.69 12.21
CA VAL A 47 -6.38 -9.08 13.55
C VAL A 47 -7.59 -8.14 13.74
N LEU A 48 -8.23 -7.68 12.66
CA LEU A 48 -9.47 -6.90 12.70
C LEU A 48 -10.33 -7.21 11.49
N GLY A 49 -11.64 -7.46 11.70
CA GLY A 49 -12.59 -7.80 10.63
C GLY A 49 -13.69 -8.74 11.14
N GLY A 50 -13.92 -9.85 10.44
CA GLY A 50 -14.94 -10.85 10.81
C GLY A 50 -16.35 -10.25 10.81
N ALA A 51 -17.02 -10.28 11.95
CA ALA A 51 -18.40 -9.78 12.12
C ALA A 51 -18.56 -8.26 11.86
N LEU A 52 -17.47 -7.50 11.79
CA LEU A 52 -17.50 -6.08 11.43
C LEU A 52 -17.77 -5.86 9.93
N GLY A 53 -17.60 -6.91 9.10
CA GLY A 53 -17.64 -6.80 7.65
C GLY A 53 -16.35 -6.17 7.11
N THR A 54 -16.42 -5.49 5.98
CA THR A 54 -15.25 -4.88 5.33
C THR A 54 -14.65 -3.74 6.15
N CYS A 55 -13.41 -3.96 6.61
CA CYS A 55 -12.53 -3.00 7.27
C CYS A 55 -11.25 -2.85 6.46
N PHE A 56 -10.82 -1.62 6.15
CA PHE A 56 -9.71 -1.37 5.24
C PHE A 56 -9.06 0.01 5.47
N ASP A 57 -7.93 0.28 4.81
CA ASP A 57 -7.21 1.57 4.79
C ASP A 57 -6.85 2.09 6.20
N VAL A 58 -5.91 1.43 6.81
CA VAL A 58 -5.49 1.72 8.19
C VAL A 58 -4.51 2.90 8.26
N CYS A 59 -4.63 3.66 9.34
CA CYS A 59 -3.63 4.59 9.84
C CYS A 59 -3.43 4.34 11.33
N LEU A 60 -2.19 4.21 11.79
CA LEU A 60 -1.87 3.93 13.19
C LEU A 60 -0.96 4.99 13.80
N LEU A 61 -1.21 5.27 15.07
CA LEU A 61 -0.27 5.93 15.95
C LEU A 61 -0.02 5.05 17.18
N ARG A 62 1.22 5.09 17.68
CA ARG A 62 1.58 4.49 18.96
C ARG A 62 1.86 5.58 19.97
N GLU A 63 0.98 5.72 20.96
CA GLU A 63 1.00 6.77 21.94
C GLU A 63 0.79 6.18 23.35
N ASN A 64 1.59 6.63 24.32
CA ASN A 64 1.47 6.18 25.72
C ASN A 64 1.38 4.65 25.88
N SER A 65 2.20 3.92 25.10
CA SER A 65 2.22 2.44 25.07
C SER A 65 0.95 1.77 24.53
N LYS A 66 0.06 2.52 23.91
CA LYS A 66 -1.13 2.02 23.19
C LYS A 66 -1.01 2.25 21.69
N TYR A 67 -1.64 1.38 20.93
CA TYR A 67 -1.89 1.58 19.49
C TYR A 67 -3.28 2.15 19.32
N ARG A 68 -3.37 3.18 18.50
CA ARG A 68 -4.63 3.78 18.02
C ARG A 68 -4.69 3.58 16.51
N MET A 69 -5.76 2.94 16.03
CA MET A 69 -5.94 2.68 14.60
C MET A 69 -7.21 3.37 14.12
N TRP A 70 -7.06 4.30 13.20
CA TRP A 70 -8.16 4.81 12.39
C TRP A 70 -8.23 3.98 11.11
N PHE A 71 -9.43 3.52 10.78
CA PHE A 71 -9.65 2.69 9.59
C PHE A 71 -10.96 3.01 8.89
N SER A 72 -11.05 2.61 7.64
CA SER A 72 -12.28 2.75 6.85
C SER A 72 -13.22 1.59 7.15
N TRP A 73 -14.40 1.89 7.68
CA TRP A 73 -15.44 0.90 7.96
C TRP A 73 -16.52 0.97 6.88
N ARG A 74 -16.39 0.18 5.82
CA ARG A 74 -17.26 0.24 4.64
C ARG A 74 -18.76 0.09 4.94
N PRO A 75 -19.22 -0.88 5.78
CA PRO A 75 -20.63 -0.99 6.12
C PRO A 75 -21.23 0.26 6.77
N LYS A 76 -20.39 1.15 7.27
CA LYS A 76 -20.78 2.42 7.90
C LYS A 76 -20.43 3.65 7.05
N GLN A 77 -19.77 3.47 5.91
CA GLN A 77 -19.28 4.53 5.02
C GLN A 77 -18.44 5.61 5.77
N SER A 78 -17.77 5.21 6.85
CA SER A 78 -17.20 6.09 7.86
C SER A 78 -15.78 5.69 8.23
N VAL A 79 -15.04 6.62 8.80
CA VAL A 79 -13.82 6.34 9.56
C VAL A 79 -14.19 5.94 10.97
N ALA A 80 -13.63 4.83 11.45
CA ALA A 80 -13.73 4.38 12.83
C ALA A 80 -12.37 4.34 13.51
N LEU A 81 -12.37 4.41 14.84
CA LEU A 81 -11.22 4.29 15.73
C LEU A 81 -11.35 3.01 16.55
N VAL A 82 -10.25 2.29 16.71
CA VAL A 82 -10.05 1.23 17.70
C VAL A 82 -8.73 1.45 18.43
N GLU A 83 -8.66 1.00 19.71
CA GLU A 83 -7.42 1.04 20.48
C GLU A 83 -6.98 -0.38 20.86
N SER A 84 -5.69 -0.55 21.10
CA SER A 84 -5.08 -1.83 21.47
C SER A 84 -3.83 -1.61 22.32
N ALA A 85 -3.58 -2.51 23.26
CA ALA A 85 -2.34 -2.53 24.03
C ALA A 85 -1.19 -3.23 23.28
N ASP A 86 -1.51 -4.16 22.38
CA ASP A 86 -0.53 -5.05 21.73
C ASP A 86 -0.53 -4.98 20.19
N GLY A 87 -1.49 -4.25 19.58
CA GLY A 87 -1.65 -4.14 18.14
C GLY A 87 -2.29 -5.37 17.48
N LEU A 88 -2.74 -6.35 18.28
CA LEU A 88 -3.36 -7.62 17.86
C LEU A 88 -4.82 -7.71 18.28
N HIS A 89 -5.12 -7.34 19.52
CA HIS A 89 -6.45 -7.38 20.12
C HIS A 89 -6.99 -5.96 20.22
N TRP A 90 -8.08 -5.70 19.50
CA TRP A 90 -8.64 -4.36 19.34
C TRP A 90 -9.96 -4.21 20.09
N ASP A 91 -10.17 -3.05 20.68
CA ASP A 91 -11.43 -2.67 21.32
C ASP A 91 -12.57 -2.58 20.30
N LYS A 92 -13.80 -2.39 20.78
CA LYS A 92 -14.96 -2.18 19.92
C LYS A 92 -14.80 -0.89 19.11
N PRO A 93 -15.05 -0.93 17.77
CA PRO A 93 -14.91 0.26 16.95
C PRO A 93 -15.91 1.36 17.30
N GLU A 94 -15.43 2.60 17.28
CA GLU A 94 -16.23 3.81 17.42
C GLU A 94 -16.15 4.63 16.14
N ILE A 95 -17.29 5.06 15.57
CA ILE A 95 -17.30 5.94 14.39
C ILE A 95 -16.85 7.34 14.84
N VAL A 96 -15.79 7.85 14.19
CA VAL A 96 -15.21 9.15 14.54
C VAL A 96 -15.42 10.20 13.46
N LEU A 97 -15.61 9.79 12.19
CA LEU A 97 -15.94 10.70 11.09
C LEU A 97 -16.84 9.97 10.08
N GLY A 98 -18.06 10.43 9.92
CA GLY A 98 -19.04 9.87 8.98
C GLY A 98 -19.26 10.73 7.74
N PRO A 99 -20.14 10.29 6.81
CA PRO A 99 -20.56 11.07 5.65
C PRO A 99 -21.10 12.45 6.04
N ASN A 100 -21.05 13.38 5.09
CA ASN A 100 -21.59 14.73 5.29
C ASN A 100 -22.60 15.06 4.19
N ALA A 101 -23.88 15.03 4.54
CA ALA A 101 -24.97 15.32 3.60
C ALA A 101 -25.05 16.78 3.17
N SER A 102 -24.35 17.70 3.86
CA SER A 102 -24.30 19.12 3.49
C SER A 102 -23.29 19.43 2.39
N THR A 103 -22.48 18.44 2.00
CA THR A 103 -21.52 18.54 0.89
C THR A 103 -21.87 17.53 -0.20
N ASP A 104 -21.44 17.80 -1.42
CA ASP A 104 -21.72 16.96 -2.59
C ASP A 104 -20.58 15.99 -2.92
N TRP A 105 -19.50 15.95 -2.10
CA TRP A 105 -18.30 15.15 -2.31
C TRP A 105 -17.98 14.13 -1.19
N GLU A 106 -18.71 14.18 -0.06
CA GLU A 106 -18.48 13.35 1.12
C GLU A 106 -19.59 12.30 1.35
N LYS A 107 -20.06 11.66 0.27
CA LYS A 107 -21.06 10.59 0.38
C LYS A 107 -20.51 9.35 1.07
N ASP A 108 -19.25 9.01 0.77
CA ASP A 108 -18.46 7.96 1.41
C ASP A 108 -17.17 8.58 1.95
N ILE A 109 -16.85 8.27 3.21
CA ILE A 109 -15.63 8.73 3.88
C ILE A 109 -14.75 7.53 4.16
N ASN A 110 -13.48 7.62 3.73
CA ASN A 110 -12.53 6.52 3.88
C ASN A 110 -11.06 7.01 3.78
N ARG A 111 -10.11 6.09 3.92
CA ARG A 111 -8.66 6.31 3.74
C ARG A 111 -8.11 7.44 4.62
N PRO A 112 -8.29 7.36 5.94
CA PRO A 112 -7.75 8.35 6.86
C PRO A 112 -6.24 8.27 6.93
N VAL A 113 -5.60 9.43 7.15
CA VAL A 113 -4.25 9.53 7.73
C VAL A 113 -4.29 10.55 8.84
N VAL A 114 -3.66 10.23 9.96
CA VAL A 114 -3.65 11.09 11.15
C VAL A 114 -2.22 11.44 11.51
N VAL A 115 -1.99 12.72 11.74
CA VAL A 115 -0.73 13.26 12.28
C VAL A 115 -1.04 13.93 13.62
N HIS A 116 -0.33 13.56 14.67
CA HIS A 116 -0.42 14.21 15.98
C HIS A 116 0.72 15.21 16.15
N ARG A 117 0.37 16.43 16.57
CA ARG A 117 1.27 17.53 16.83
C ARG A 117 0.91 18.19 18.18
N GLU A 118 1.72 19.18 18.60
CA GLU A 118 1.48 19.96 19.82
C GLU A 118 0.11 20.67 19.81
N ASP A 119 -0.40 21.03 18.63
CA ASP A 119 -1.69 21.72 18.46
C ASP A 119 -2.89 20.76 18.26
N GLY A 120 -2.68 19.44 18.47
CA GLY A 120 -3.70 18.40 18.40
C GLY A 120 -3.52 17.44 17.20
N TYR A 121 -4.59 16.73 16.89
CA TYR A 121 -4.62 15.75 15.82
C TYR A 121 -5.16 16.35 14.52
N HIS A 122 -4.50 16.01 13.43
CA HIS A 122 -4.82 16.42 12.07
C HIS A 122 -5.17 15.18 11.26
N MET A 123 -6.35 15.11 10.67
CA MET A 123 -6.76 14.01 9.79
C MET A 123 -6.99 14.51 8.38
N TRP A 124 -6.32 13.89 7.41
CA TRP A 124 -6.72 13.96 6.01
C TRP A 124 -7.41 12.66 5.65
N TYR A 125 -8.45 12.75 4.84
CA TYR A 125 -9.28 11.60 4.47
C TYR A 125 -9.75 11.73 3.02
N THR A 126 -10.13 10.61 2.43
CA THR A 126 -10.76 10.60 1.11
C THR A 126 -12.27 10.73 1.25
N GLY A 127 -12.85 11.73 0.60
CA GLY A 127 -14.27 11.82 0.35
C GLY A 127 -14.59 11.36 -1.07
N GLN A 128 -15.66 10.58 -1.24
CA GLN A 128 -16.05 10.01 -2.53
C GLN A 128 -17.52 10.26 -2.82
N ALA A 129 -17.79 10.71 -4.03
CA ALA A 129 -19.16 10.86 -4.59
C ALA A 129 -19.08 10.92 -6.12
N ARG A 130 -20.19 10.59 -6.80
CA ARG A 130 -20.35 10.81 -8.24
C ARG A 130 -19.21 10.28 -9.10
N ASN A 131 -18.64 9.12 -8.73
CA ASN A 131 -17.48 8.51 -9.38
C ASN A 131 -16.21 9.40 -9.39
N GLN A 132 -16.05 10.23 -8.38
CA GLN A 132 -14.89 11.08 -8.16
C GLN A 132 -14.41 10.98 -6.72
N SER A 133 -13.16 11.37 -6.48
CA SER A 133 -12.57 11.37 -5.14
C SER A 133 -11.76 12.64 -4.90
N TRP A 134 -11.81 13.10 -3.65
CA TRP A 134 -11.15 14.30 -3.16
C TRP A 134 -10.54 14.05 -1.79
N ILE A 135 -9.64 14.92 -1.35
CA ILE A 135 -9.07 14.86 0.01
C ILE A 135 -9.68 15.97 0.85
N GLY A 136 -10.24 15.59 1.99
CA GLY A 136 -10.74 16.49 3.03
C GLY A 136 -9.78 16.60 4.21
N TYR A 137 -10.09 17.52 5.13
CA TYR A 137 -9.30 17.76 6.33
C TYR A 137 -10.19 18.03 7.55
N ALA A 138 -9.84 17.39 8.66
CA ALA A 138 -10.47 17.57 9.95
C ALA A 138 -9.43 17.70 11.07
N ARG A 139 -9.79 18.33 12.18
CA ARG A 139 -8.99 18.48 13.38
C ARG A 139 -9.68 17.90 14.60
N SER A 140 -8.87 17.49 15.59
CA SER A 140 -9.33 16.96 16.86
C SER A 140 -8.33 17.31 17.97
N GLN A 141 -8.82 17.42 19.22
CA GLN A 141 -7.95 17.56 20.38
C GLN A 141 -7.63 16.21 21.04
N ASP A 142 -8.48 15.21 20.82
CA ASP A 142 -8.43 13.88 21.47
C ASP A 142 -8.22 12.72 20.48
N GLY A 143 -8.25 13.00 19.16
CA GLY A 143 -8.17 12.00 18.09
C GLY A 143 -9.43 11.14 17.93
N ALA A 144 -10.49 11.42 18.67
CA ALA A 144 -11.79 10.73 18.63
C ALA A 144 -12.93 11.65 18.20
N THR A 145 -12.94 12.90 18.66
CA THR A 145 -13.95 13.91 18.31
C THR A 145 -13.40 14.83 17.23
N TRP A 146 -13.90 14.72 15.99
CA TRP A 146 -13.35 15.41 14.84
C TRP A 146 -14.26 16.52 14.32
N GLN A 147 -13.64 17.65 13.95
CA GLN A 147 -14.29 18.79 13.32
C GLN A 147 -13.70 19.02 11.92
N ARG A 148 -14.54 19.00 10.91
CA ARG A 148 -14.14 19.39 9.54
C ARG A 148 -13.73 20.85 9.52
N VAL A 149 -12.59 21.14 8.91
CA VAL A 149 -12.07 22.52 8.84
C VAL A 149 -12.73 23.31 7.69
N SER A 150 -13.21 22.61 6.67
CA SER A 150 -13.82 23.20 5.49
C SER A 150 -14.96 22.34 4.96
N THR A 151 -15.94 22.96 4.30
CA THR A 151 -16.95 22.26 3.49
C THR A 151 -16.45 21.92 2.08
N LYS A 152 -15.27 22.46 1.70
CA LYS A 152 -14.61 22.16 0.42
C LYS A 152 -13.45 21.20 0.66
N PRO A 153 -13.12 20.34 -0.32
CA PRO A 153 -11.91 19.54 -0.25
C PRO A 153 -10.66 20.43 -0.21
N VAL A 154 -9.59 19.94 0.47
CA VAL A 154 -8.29 20.62 0.52
C VAL A 154 -7.42 20.23 -0.68
N LEU A 155 -7.70 19.10 -1.32
CA LEU A 155 -7.07 18.70 -2.57
C LEU A 155 -8.11 18.10 -3.52
N SER A 156 -8.08 18.54 -4.78
CA SER A 156 -8.99 18.10 -5.85
C SER A 156 -8.20 17.64 -7.07
N PRO A 157 -8.75 16.74 -7.91
CA PRO A 157 -8.12 16.40 -9.18
C PRO A 157 -8.23 17.60 -10.13
N ASP A 158 -7.11 18.24 -10.44
CA ASP A 158 -7.04 19.46 -11.27
C ASP A 158 -5.96 19.40 -12.36
N VAL A 159 -5.20 18.30 -12.41
CA VAL A 159 -4.19 18.05 -13.44
C VAL A 159 -4.46 16.75 -14.18
N ARG A 160 -4.05 16.69 -15.45
CA ARG A 160 -4.43 15.61 -16.39
C ARG A 160 -4.19 14.19 -15.87
N TRP A 161 -3.09 13.91 -15.19
CA TRP A 161 -2.77 12.56 -14.72
C TRP A 161 -3.66 12.09 -13.57
N GLU A 162 -4.26 13.01 -12.82
CA GLU A 162 -5.16 12.71 -11.70
C GLU A 162 -6.56 12.27 -12.15
N LYS A 163 -6.88 12.47 -13.44
CA LYS A 163 -8.14 12.08 -14.07
C LYS A 163 -9.36 12.55 -13.24
N VAL A 164 -9.96 11.62 -12.47
CA VAL A 164 -11.19 11.86 -11.68
C VAL A 164 -10.93 11.76 -10.17
N ALA A 165 -9.71 11.43 -9.74
CA ALA A 165 -9.46 11.13 -8.33
C ALA A 165 -8.12 11.63 -7.82
N VAL A 166 -8.15 12.23 -6.63
CA VAL A 166 -7.06 12.30 -5.68
C VAL A 166 -7.54 11.62 -4.40
N MET A 167 -6.77 10.63 -3.89
CA MET A 167 -7.18 9.83 -2.74
C MET A 167 -5.99 9.20 -2.01
N CYS A 168 -6.26 8.44 -0.97
CA CYS A 168 -5.24 7.73 -0.19
C CYS A 168 -4.12 8.67 0.29
N PRO A 169 -4.43 9.78 0.96
CA PRO A 169 -3.39 10.67 1.46
C PRO A 169 -2.52 9.93 2.46
N HIS A 170 -1.22 10.13 2.38
CA HIS A 170 -0.29 9.89 3.46
C HIS A 170 0.45 11.18 3.77
N VAL A 171 0.43 11.61 5.02
CA VAL A 171 0.97 12.91 5.43
C VAL A 171 1.95 12.72 6.58
N ILE A 172 3.09 13.41 6.49
CA ILE A 172 4.03 13.59 7.58
C ILE A 172 4.25 15.06 7.87
N TRP A 173 4.63 15.39 9.11
CA TRP A 173 5.12 16.71 9.47
C TRP A 173 6.65 16.73 9.41
N ASP A 174 7.20 17.61 8.59
CA ASP A 174 8.64 17.89 8.55
C ASP A 174 8.94 19.13 9.40
N ALA A 175 9.38 18.91 10.63
CA ALA A 175 9.69 19.99 11.56
C ALA A 175 10.85 20.88 11.08
N SER A 176 11.79 20.31 10.33
CA SER A 176 12.94 21.08 9.81
C SER A 176 12.54 22.07 8.71
N ALA A 177 11.57 21.71 7.90
CA ALA A 177 11.02 22.54 6.83
C ALA A 177 9.79 23.35 7.29
N ASN A 178 9.23 23.06 8.47
CA ASN A 178 7.98 23.61 8.98
C ASN A 178 6.82 23.42 7.97
N LEU A 179 6.71 22.21 7.40
CA LEU A 179 5.75 21.87 6.36
C LEU A 179 5.14 20.49 6.58
N PHE A 180 3.87 20.36 6.25
CA PHE A 180 3.27 19.05 5.93
C PHE A 180 3.70 18.59 4.55
N LYS A 181 4.06 17.34 4.43
CA LYS A 181 4.37 16.66 3.17
C LYS A 181 3.34 15.57 2.95
N MET A 182 2.68 15.58 1.80
CA MET A 182 1.66 14.62 1.43
C MET A 182 2.11 13.82 0.20
N TRP A 183 2.00 12.50 0.28
CA TRP A 183 1.94 11.61 -0.88
C TRP A 183 0.50 11.17 -1.05
N TYR A 184 -0.03 11.26 -2.26
CA TYR A 184 -1.41 10.94 -2.57
C TYR A 184 -1.50 10.15 -3.86
N SER A 185 -2.56 9.38 -4.02
CA SER A 185 -2.80 8.62 -5.26
C SER A 185 -3.68 9.43 -6.19
N GLY A 186 -3.32 9.46 -7.47
CA GLY A 186 -4.09 10.12 -8.52
C GLY A 186 -4.36 9.19 -9.70
N GLY A 187 -5.51 9.38 -10.36
CA GLY A 187 -5.91 8.61 -11.52
C GLY A 187 -7.39 8.23 -11.55
N GLU A 188 -7.68 6.95 -11.79
CA GLU A 188 -9.04 6.41 -11.75
C GLU A 188 -9.61 6.44 -10.32
N GLN A 189 -10.93 6.47 -10.18
CA GLN A 189 -11.57 6.50 -8.87
C GLN A 189 -11.33 5.25 -8.04
N TYR A 190 -11.38 4.09 -8.69
CA TYR A 190 -11.05 2.81 -8.08
C TYR A 190 -9.67 2.41 -8.56
N GLU A 191 -8.75 2.24 -7.60
CA GLU A 191 -7.37 1.91 -7.87
C GLU A 191 -6.65 2.95 -8.78
N PRO A 192 -6.26 4.09 -8.21
CA PRO A 192 -5.51 5.14 -8.92
C PRO A 192 -4.20 4.65 -9.54
N ASP A 193 -3.67 5.42 -10.49
CA ASP A 193 -2.62 4.94 -11.40
C ASP A 193 -1.20 5.20 -10.91
N ALA A 194 -1.02 6.23 -10.07
CA ALA A 194 0.31 6.68 -9.63
C ALA A 194 0.26 7.49 -8.33
N ILE A 195 1.41 7.78 -7.76
CA ILE A 195 1.57 8.56 -6.53
C ILE A 195 2.11 9.95 -6.85
N GLY A 196 1.40 10.98 -6.40
CA GLY A 196 1.79 12.37 -6.42
C GLY A 196 2.32 12.85 -5.08
N TYR A 197 2.82 14.09 -5.08
CA TYR A 197 3.37 14.77 -3.91
C TYR A 197 2.90 16.22 -3.84
N ALA A 198 2.58 16.66 -2.63
CA ALA A 198 2.24 18.05 -2.35
C ALA A 198 2.78 18.48 -0.98
N THR A 199 2.92 19.80 -0.76
CA THR A 199 3.34 20.38 0.50
C THR A 199 2.35 21.43 0.97
N SER A 200 2.28 21.65 2.29
CA SER A 200 1.39 22.64 2.88
C SER A 200 2.00 23.21 4.18
N PRO A 201 1.94 24.52 4.42
CA PRO A 201 2.33 25.09 5.71
C PRO A 201 1.28 24.93 6.80
N ASP A 202 0.01 24.74 6.43
CA ASP A 202 -1.16 24.80 7.31
C ASP A 202 -2.06 23.55 7.27
N GLY A 203 -1.76 22.58 6.37
CA GLY A 203 -2.57 21.38 6.16
C GLY A 203 -3.84 21.61 5.32
N ILE A 204 -4.10 22.83 4.90
CA ILE A 204 -5.30 23.26 4.14
C ILE A 204 -4.92 23.68 2.73
N THR A 205 -3.93 24.55 2.62
CA THR A 205 -3.45 25.09 1.33
C THR A 205 -2.29 24.23 0.83
N TRP A 206 -2.55 23.42 -0.20
CA TRP A 206 -1.58 22.47 -0.74
C TRP A 206 -0.99 22.94 -2.07
N THR A 207 0.33 22.85 -2.18
CA THR A 207 1.06 23.08 -3.43
C THR A 207 1.53 21.75 -3.99
N LYS A 208 0.95 21.32 -5.12
CA LYS A 208 1.35 20.11 -5.85
C LYS A 208 2.72 20.27 -6.49
N SER A 209 3.54 19.24 -6.44
CA SER A 209 4.86 19.22 -7.08
C SER A 209 4.73 19.28 -8.61
N GLN A 210 5.59 20.06 -9.25
CA GLN A 210 5.70 20.09 -10.72
C GLN A 210 6.26 18.77 -11.29
N ALA A 211 6.91 17.96 -10.45
CA ALA A 211 7.44 16.65 -10.85
C ALA A 211 6.40 15.52 -10.79
N ASN A 212 5.15 15.83 -10.43
CA ASN A 212 4.10 14.80 -10.32
C ASN A 212 3.79 14.11 -11.66
N PRO A 213 3.49 12.80 -11.64
CA PRO A 213 3.55 11.93 -10.48
C PRO A 213 4.98 11.56 -10.12
N VAL A 214 5.29 11.49 -8.80
CA VAL A 214 6.64 11.22 -8.27
C VAL A 214 6.99 9.74 -8.19
N PHE A 215 5.99 8.85 -8.27
CA PHE A 215 6.20 7.41 -8.29
C PHE A 215 5.15 6.73 -9.18
N LYS A 216 5.62 5.91 -10.13
CA LYS A 216 4.82 5.20 -11.12
C LYS A 216 5.21 3.73 -11.20
N SER A 217 4.32 2.91 -11.75
CA SER A 217 4.65 1.52 -12.08
C SER A 217 5.82 1.44 -13.06
N ASP A 218 6.55 0.33 -12.95
CA ASP A 218 7.57 -0.05 -13.90
C ASP A 218 7.03 -1.24 -14.73
N PRO A 219 6.87 -1.10 -16.07
CA PRO A 219 6.31 -2.14 -16.90
C PRO A 219 7.19 -3.40 -16.97
N ASP A 220 8.48 -3.28 -16.65
CA ASP A 220 9.42 -4.39 -16.61
C ASP A 220 9.37 -5.19 -15.32
N ILE A 221 8.70 -4.65 -14.29
CA ILE A 221 8.52 -5.30 -12.99
C ILE A 221 7.15 -6.00 -12.93
N ALA A 222 7.14 -7.29 -13.17
CA ALA A 222 5.93 -8.09 -13.39
C ALA A 222 4.82 -7.92 -12.34
N TRP A 223 5.15 -7.76 -11.05
CA TRP A 223 4.17 -7.70 -9.97
C TRP A 223 3.49 -6.33 -9.82
N GLU A 224 4.07 -5.26 -10.39
CA GLU A 224 3.53 -3.88 -10.33
C GLU A 224 3.32 -3.24 -11.71
N LYS A 225 3.50 -4.01 -12.79
CA LYS A 225 3.52 -3.50 -14.18
C LYS A 225 2.28 -2.74 -14.61
N HIS A 226 1.13 -3.01 -13.97
CA HIS A 226 -0.13 -2.39 -14.34
C HIS A 226 -0.26 -0.99 -13.73
N LYS A 227 -0.05 -0.85 -12.41
CA LYS A 227 -0.07 0.43 -11.70
C LYS A 227 0.51 0.31 -10.29
N VAL A 228 0.82 1.46 -9.70
CA VAL A 228 1.15 1.61 -8.28
C VAL A 228 0.24 2.64 -7.66
N THR A 229 -0.14 2.42 -6.41
CA THR A 229 -1.06 3.33 -5.71
C THR A 229 -0.87 3.23 -4.21
N ALA A 230 -1.52 4.10 -3.48
CA ALA A 230 -1.57 4.19 -2.03
C ALA A 230 -0.28 3.79 -1.32
N CYS A 231 0.28 4.70 -0.61
CA CYS A 231 1.51 4.45 0.13
C CYS A 231 1.42 4.97 1.56
N GLN A 232 2.32 4.44 2.37
CA GLN A 232 2.75 5.04 3.62
C GLN A 232 4.23 5.36 3.49
N VAL A 233 4.65 6.53 3.96
CA VAL A 233 6.05 6.96 3.92
C VAL A 233 6.55 7.17 5.34
N GLU A 234 7.64 6.50 5.68
CA GLU A 234 8.35 6.62 6.95
C GLU A 234 9.72 7.27 6.71
N MET A 235 10.08 8.28 7.49
CA MET A 235 11.39 8.92 7.41
C MET A 235 12.31 8.38 8.51
N ARG A 236 13.43 7.77 8.10
CA ARG A 236 14.41 7.18 9.02
C ARG A 236 15.82 7.25 8.45
N ASP A 237 16.78 7.66 9.28
CA ASP A 237 18.21 7.67 8.94
C ASP A 237 18.53 8.37 7.60
N GLY A 238 17.81 9.49 7.33
CA GLY A 238 17.96 10.29 6.12
C GLY A 238 17.43 9.65 4.85
N TRP A 239 16.58 8.59 4.98
CA TRP A 239 15.82 7.98 3.91
C TRP A 239 14.32 8.16 4.13
N TYR A 240 13.59 8.33 3.03
CA TYR A 240 12.15 8.15 2.95
C TYR A 240 11.89 6.71 2.47
N PHE A 241 11.29 5.88 3.31
CA PHE A 241 10.85 4.53 2.96
C PHE A 241 9.36 4.59 2.60
N MET A 242 9.03 4.19 1.39
CA MET A 242 7.66 4.12 0.90
C MET A 242 7.22 2.65 0.88
N PHE A 243 6.25 2.30 1.71
CA PHE A 243 5.48 1.06 1.60
C PHE A 243 4.32 1.33 0.66
N TYR A 244 4.19 0.58 -0.43
CA TYR A 244 3.23 0.89 -1.50
C TYR A 244 2.55 -0.35 -2.06
N ILE A 245 1.48 -0.14 -2.82
CA ILE A 245 0.75 -1.17 -3.52
C ILE A 245 1.20 -1.21 -4.96
N GLY A 246 1.58 -2.41 -5.43
CA GLY A 246 1.78 -2.69 -6.84
C GLY A 246 0.71 -3.64 -7.35
N PHE A 247 0.20 -3.37 -8.55
CA PHE A 247 -0.78 -4.18 -9.24
C PHE A 247 -0.16 -4.87 -10.46
N ARG A 248 -0.22 -6.20 -10.49
CA ARG A 248 0.14 -7.00 -11.66
C ARG A 248 -0.88 -6.82 -12.79
N ASP A 249 -2.14 -6.78 -12.41
CA ASP A 249 -3.32 -6.59 -13.23
C ASP A 249 -4.42 -5.95 -12.37
N ILE A 250 -5.66 -5.83 -12.85
CA ILE A 250 -6.72 -5.12 -12.13
C ILE A 250 -7.12 -5.77 -10.79
N ASP A 251 -6.90 -7.07 -10.64
CA ASP A 251 -7.38 -7.84 -9.47
C ASP A 251 -6.28 -8.21 -8.48
N HIS A 252 -5.03 -8.25 -8.92
CA HIS A 252 -3.92 -8.78 -8.13
C HIS A 252 -3.02 -7.67 -7.60
N ALA A 253 -3.25 -7.31 -6.34
CA ALA A 253 -2.48 -6.34 -5.59
C ALA A 253 -1.52 -7.01 -4.59
N GLN A 254 -0.33 -6.44 -4.44
CA GLN A 254 0.72 -6.89 -3.54
C GLN A 254 1.43 -5.67 -2.94
N ILE A 255 2.18 -5.88 -1.87
CA ILE A 255 2.84 -4.80 -1.15
C ILE A 255 4.35 -4.85 -1.41
N GLY A 256 4.93 -3.70 -1.72
CA GLY A 256 6.37 -3.52 -1.85
C GLY A 256 6.91 -2.34 -1.06
N ILE A 257 8.23 -2.19 -1.07
CA ILE A 257 8.95 -1.09 -0.45
C ILE A 257 9.86 -0.44 -1.49
N ALA A 258 9.92 0.90 -1.46
CA ALA A 258 10.93 1.68 -2.15
C ALA A 258 11.53 2.70 -1.18
N ARG A 259 12.73 3.22 -1.48
CA ARG A 259 13.33 4.30 -0.69
C ARG A 259 13.86 5.43 -1.57
N SER A 260 13.90 6.63 -1.03
CA SER A 260 14.45 7.82 -1.69
C SER A 260 15.15 8.72 -0.67
N ARG A 261 16.16 9.50 -1.09
CA ARG A 261 16.81 10.49 -0.22
C ARG A 261 15.99 11.76 0.00
N ASN A 262 15.09 12.08 -0.90
CA ASN A 262 14.31 13.32 -0.84
C ASN A 262 12.77 13.11 -0.85
N GLY A 263 12.32 11.85 -0.98
CA GLY A 263 10.89 11.54 -1.04
C GLY A 263 10.18 11.94 -2.34
N LEU A 264 10.91 12.43 -3.36
CA LEU A 264 10.37 12.97 -4.61
C LEU A 264 10.80 12.15 -5.84
N ASN A 265 12.06 11.80 -5.92
CA ASN A 265 12.64 11.13 -7.08
C ASN A 265 13.70 10.11 -6.67
N ASN A 266 14.30 9.44 -7.68
CA ASN A 266 15.33 8.43 -7.48
C ASN A 266 14.89 7.35 -6.47
N TRP A 267 13.64 6.91 -6.57
CA TRP A 267 13.12 5.84 -5.75
C TRP A 267 13.77 4.51 -6.13
N GLU A 268 14.48 3.93 -5.16
CA GLU A 268 15.10 2.62 -5.26
C GLU A 268 14.11 1.57 -4.70
N ARG A 269 13.65 0.66 -5.56
CA ARG A 269 12.77 -0.44 -5.15
C ARG A 269 13.58 -1.51 -4.43
N LEU A 270 12.99 -2.09 -3.39
CA LEU A 270 13.62 -3.19 -2.67
C LEU A 270 13.78 -4.40 -3.61
N PRO A 271 14.99 -4.98 -3.76
CA PRO A 271 15.20 -6.14 -4.66
C PRO A 271 14.33 -7.34 -4.33
N ALA A 272 13.97 -7.51 -3.05
CA ALA A 272 13.13 -8.61 -2.58
C ALA A 272 11.61 -8.39 -2.78
N ASN A 273 11.18 -7.28 -3.40
CA ASN A 273 9.76 -7.03 -3.66
C ASN A 273 9.09 -8.11 -4.53
N PRO A 274 7.78 -8.32 -4.37
CA PRO A 274 6.91 -7.79 -3.31
C PRO A 274 7.16 -8.46 -1.97
N ILE A 275 7.04 -7.70 -0.86
CA ILE A 275 7.29 -8.19 0.50
C ILE A 275 6.12 -8.98 1.08
N ILE A 276 4.89 -8.64 0.71
CA ILE A 276 3.65 -9.34 1.12
C ILE A 276 2.83 -9.67 -0.14
N ARG A 277 2.44 -10.92 -0.26
CA ARG A 277 1.61 -11.47 -1.33
C ARG A 277 0.35 -12.11 -0.77
N PRO A 278 -0.71 -12.26 -1.58
CA PRO A 278 -1.86 -13.09 -1.25
C PRO A 278 -1.47 -14.49 -0.78
N GLY A 279 -2.21 -15.02 0.20
CA GLY A 279 -2.05 -16.39 0.68
C GLY A 279 -2.98 -17.36 -0.05
N GLU A 280 -2.51 -18.55 -0.39
CA GLU A 280 -3.35 -19.55 -1.01
C GLU A 280 -4.46 -20.01 -0.04
N ASN A 281 -5.74 -19.94 -0.47
CA ASN A 281 -6.92 -20.35 0.30
C ASN A 281 -7.06 -19.68 1.69
N LYS A 282 -6.55 -18.43 1.83
CA LYS A 282 -6.60 -17.66 3.07
C LYS A 282 -7.52 -16.45 2.95
N TRP A 283 -7.70 -15.75 4.05
CA TRP A 283 -8.51 -14.53 4.17
C TRP A 283 -8.03 -13.39 3.28
N ASP A 284 -6.79 -13.41 2.82
CA ASP A 284 -6.13 -12.44 1.94
C ASP A 284 -5.82 -13.01 0.54
N HIS A 285 -6.57 -14.04 0.11
CA HIS A 285 -6.33 -14.79 -1.12
C HIS A 285 -6.35 -13.93 -2.40
N ASP A 286 -7.24 -12.95 -2.50
CA ASP A 286 -7.44 -12.20 -3.73
C ASP A 286 -6.43 -11.05 -3.87
N ALA A 287 -6.11 -10.37 -2.75
CA ALA A 287 -5.21 -9.22 -2.75
C ALA A 287 -4.65 -8.89 -1.36
N CYS A 288 -3.42 -8.35 -1.33
CA CYS A 288 -2.82 -7.69 -0.17
C CYS A 288 -2.47 -6.25 -0.54
N TYR A 289 -2.96 -5.26 0.23
CA TYR A 289 -2.80 -3.85 -0.09
C TYR A 289 -2.91 -2.92 1.12
N LYS A 290 -2.75 -1.60 0.91
CA LYS A 290 -2.83 -0.55 1.95
C LYS A 290 -1.95 -0.82 3.16
N PRO A 291 -0.62 -0.87 2.98
CA PRO A 291 0.30 -1.06 4.08
C PRO A 291 0.36 0.14 5.01
N PHE A 292 0.52 -0.11 6.30
CA PHE A 292 0.92 0.88 7.29
C PHE A 292 1.92 0.25 8.26
N ALA A 293 3.15 0.74 8.27
CA ALA A 293 4.26 0.18 9.02
C ALA A 293 4.70 1.10 10.17
N ILE A 294 5.01 0.53 11.32
CA ILE A 294 5.62 1.20 12.47
C ILE A 294 6.84 0.41 12.91
N PHE A 295 7.98 1.07 13.14
CA PHE A 295 9.12 0.46 13.82
C PHE A 295 8.99 0.65 15.33
N ASP A 296 8.89 -0.46 16.08
CA ASP A 296 8.64 -0.42 17.53
C ASP A 296 9.91 -0.25 18.39
N GLY A 297 11.09 -0.14 17.75
CA GLY A 297 12.40 -0.09 18.39
C GLY A 297 13.20 -1.39 18.23
N SER A 298 12.55 -2.49 17.90
CA SER A 298 13.16 -3.81 17.69
C SER A 298 12.82 -4.45 16.35
N LYS A 299 11.61 -4.23 15.87
CA LYS A 299 11.04 -4.81 14.65
C LYS A 299 10.08 -3.84 13.97
N TRP A 300 9.86 -4.05 12.69
CA TRP A 300 8.78 -3.44 11.93
C TRP A 300 7.50 -4.25 12.14
N LEU A 301 6.41 -3.53 12.42
CA LEU A 301 5.05 -4.03 12.42
C LEU A 301 4.33 -3.38 11.25
N LEU A 302 3.74 -4.18 10.36
CA LEU A 302 3.06 -3.74 9.16
C LEU A 302 1.63 -4.26 9.17
N TRP A 303 0.65 -3.37 9.40
CA TRP A 303 -0.76 -3.70 9.21
C TRP A 303 -1.13 -3.49 7.73
N TYR A 304 -1.95 -4.38 7.21
CA TYR A 304 -2.33 -4.36 5.81
C TYR A 304 -3.74 -4.90 5.60
N ASN A 305 -4.34 -4.53 4.48
CA ASN A 305 -5.60 -5.11 4.06
C ASN A 305 -5.34 -6.42 3.32
N GLY A 306 -6.08 -7.46 3.68
CA GLY A 306 -6.27 -8.64 2.87
C GLY A 306 -7.69 -8.71 2.36
N ARG A 307 -7.88 -9.16 1.12
CA ARG A 307 -9.21 -9.35 0.51
C ARG A 307 -9.42 -10.80 0.12
N HIS A 308 -10.62 -11.31 0.40
CA HIS A 308 -11.09 -12.59 -0.10
C HIS A 308 -12.62 -12.58 -0.28
N GLY A 309 -13.10 -12.98 -1.48
CA GLY A 309 -14.54 -13.04 -1.78
C GLY A 309 -15.26 -11.70 -1.63
N GLY A 310 -14.56 -10.58 -1.87
CA GLY A 310 -15.12 -9.22 -1.73
C GLY A 310 -15.14 -8.67 -0.31
N VAL A 311 -14.71 -9.45 0.70
CA VAL A 311 -14.55 -8.99 2.09
C VAL A 311 -13.12 -8.57 2.34
N GLU A 312 -12.95 -7.40 2.93
CA GLU A 312 -11.64 -6.84 3.30
C GLU A 312 -11.47 -6.89 4.81
N GLN A 313 -10.33 -7.34 5.27
CA GLN A 313 -9.98 -7.45 6.68
C GLN A 313 -8.55 -6.95 6.88
N ILE A 314 -8.17 -6.66 8.11
CA ILE A 314 -6.86 -6.14 8.46
C ILE A 314 -6.03 -7.24 9.09
N GLY A 315 -4.84 -7.46 8.55
CA GLY A 315 -3.83 -8.37 9.10
C GLY A 315 -2.59 -7.64 9.52
N LEU A 316 -1.68 -8.37 10.16
CA LEU A 316 -0.37 -7.92 10.60
C LEU A 316 0.73 -8.79 9.99
N ALA A 317 1.81 -8.14 9.57
CA ALA A 317 3.09 -8.78 9.26
C ALA A 317 4.20 -8.08 10.05
N TYR A 318 5.32 -8.74 10.21
CA TYR A 318 6.47 -8.19 10.94
C TYR A 318 7.79 -8.56 10.28
N HIS A 319 8.82 -7.73 10.53
CA HIS A 319 10.19 -7.93 10.10
C HIS A 319 11.12 -7.58 11.25
N ASP A 320 12.01 -8.51 11.62
CA ASP A 320 12.94 -8.32 12.73
C ASP A 320 14.09 -7.37 12.34
N GLY A 321 14.43 -6.49 13.26
CA GLY A 321 15.49 -5.49 13.09
C GLY A 321 15.06 -4.29 12.23
N VAL A 322 15.92 -3.29 12.18
CA VAL A 322 15.67 -2.02 11.48
C VAL A 322 16.01 -2.09 9.99
N ASP A 323 16.96 -2.95 9.61
CA ASP A 323 17.47 -3.04 8.24
C ASP A 323 16.50 -3.79 7.33
N LEU A 324 15.91 -3.09 6.38
CA LEU A 324 14.98 -3.63 5.38
C LEU A 324 15.70 -4.31 4.20
N ARG A 325 17.03 -4.45 4.25
CA ARG A 325 17.85 -5.25 3.30
C ARG A 325 17.81 -4.72 1.86
N PHE A 326 18.00 -3.42 1.70
CA PHE A 326 18.18 -2.79 0.38
C PHE A 326 19.54 -3.09 -0.29
N LYS A 327 20.45 -3.74 0.42
CA LYS A 327 21.78 -4.12 -0.08
C LYS A 327 21.86 -5.63 -0.24
#